data_b247e88b0715726a698722e1dfdffb80
#
_entry.id   b247e88b0715726a698722e1dfdffb80
#
_cell.length_a   1.000
_cell.length_b   1.000
_cell.length_c   1.000
_cell.angle_alpha   90.00
_cell.angle_beta   90.00
_cell.angle_gamma   90.00
#
_symmetry.space_group_name_H-M   'P 1'
#
loop_
_entity.id
_entity.type
_entity.pdbx_description
1 polymer ?
#
loop_
_entity_poly.entity_id
_entity_poly.type
_entity_poly.pdbx_seq_one_letter_code
_entity_poly.pdbx_strand_id
1 'polypeptide(L)'
;MKKIEELAWKPMWVSHLGCLKGCFEYLGSDMTDAWLFGGTGHAFIMNIPATVCPSGPTAWRKHEFSNLVGNLGIVTDGIFSHKSLKDFDKVQENSFNKIKQSIDNGIPCFGWELDLPEYGVINGYDDNGYFFSGPRSKPDNDYTPYKQLGQTEIGILEVYFVQRSAPMADKDIVKAAFKFAT
;
A
#
# COMPACT_ATOMS: atom_id res chain seq x y z
N MET A 1 -15.03 -8.76 15.15
CA MET A 1 -13.62 -8.72 14.70
C MET A 1 -13.42 -9.78 13.63
N LYS A 2 -12.83 -9.42 12.53
CA LYS A 2 -12.44 -10.32 11.43
C LYS A 2 -11.01 -9.99 10.99
N LYS A 3 -10.21 -11.00 10.62
CA LYS A 3 -8.80 -10.81 10.33
C LYS A 3 -8.30 -11.81 9.28
N ILE A 4 -7.35 -11.39 8.47
CA ILE A 4 -6.56 -12.22 7.55
C ILE A 4 -5.22 -12.49 8.25
N GLU A 5 -5.06 -13.68 8.86
CA GLU A 5 -3.92 -14.00 9.75
C GLU A 5 -2.56 -13.99 9.04
N GLU A 6 -2.51 -14.42 7.78
CA GLU A 6 -1.26 -14.53 7.01
C GLU A 6 -0.86 -13.23 6.31
N LEU A 7 -1.72 -12.20 6.35
CA LEU A 7 -1.45 -10.93 5.70
C LEU A 7 -0.73 -9.98 6.67
N ALA A 8 0.52 -9.64 6.37
CA ALA A 8 1.32 -8.74 7.19
C ALA A 8 2.28 -7.89 6.34
N TRP A 9 2.59 -6.71 6.84
CA TRP A 9 3.67 -5.88 6.30
C TRP A 9 5.02 -6.59 6.43
N LYS A 10 5.89 -6.42 5.41
CA LYS A 10 7.23 -7.00 5.41
C LYS A 10 8.29 -5.91 5.53
N PRO A 11 9.36 -6.11 6.34
CA PRO A 11 10.41 -5.12 6.52
C PRO A 11 11.10 -4.74 5.21
N MET A 12 10.96 -3.48 4.82
CA MET A 12 11.57 -2.91 3.62
C MET A 12 11.92 -1.43 3.85
N TRP A 13 12.90 -0.90 3.12
CA TRP A 13 13.30 0.50 3.15
C TRP A 13 12.17 1.47 2.81
N VAL A 14 11.28 1.04 1.93
CA VAL A 14 10.11 1.79 1.49
C VAL A 14 8.90 1.07 2.04
N SER A 15 8.15 1.68 2.94
CA SER A 15 7.00 1.07 3.59
C SER A 15 5.93 0.61 2.60
N HIS A 16 5.73 1.35 1.49
CA HIS A 16 4.83 0.96 0.42
C HIS A 16 5.25 -0.37 -0.23
N LEU A 17 6.56 -0.58 -0.49
CA LEU A 17 7.05 -1.86 -1.00
C LEU A 17 6.91 -2.98 0.04
N GLY A 18 7.02 -2.66 1.33
CA GLY A 18 6.73 -3.61 2.41
C GLY A 18 5.28 -4.08 2.41
N CYS A 19 4.33 -3.19 2.11
CA CYS A 19 2.92 -3.55 1.90
C CYS A 19 2.75 -4.45 0.67
N LEU A 20 3.33 -4.06 -0.48
CA LEU A 20 3.24 -4.86 -1.70
C LEU A 20 3.85 -6.25 -1.52
N LYS A 21 5.01 -6.35 -0.87
CA LYS A 21 5.64 -7.65 -0.59
C LYS A 21 4.75 -8.53 0.26
N GLY A 22 4.17 -7.99 1.32
CA GLY A 22 3.21 -8.74 2.15
C GLY A 22 1.98 -9.19 1.37
N CYS A 23 1.45 -8.34 0.49
CA CYS A 23 0.34 -8.70 -0.40
C CYS A 23 0.74 -9.78 -1.43
N PHE A 24 1.93 -9.69 -2.04
CA PHE A 24 2.43 -10.72 -2.97
C PHE A 24 2.57 -12.08 -2.28
N GLU A 25 3.22 -12.14 -1.12
CA GLU A 25 3.39 -13.38 -0.36
C GLU A 25 2.03 -13.98 0.04
N TYR A 26 1.10 -13.16 0.56
CA TYR A 26 -0.25 -13.61 0.88
C TYR A 26 -0.98 -14.17 -0.34
N LEU A 27 -0.82 -13.54 -1.50
CA LEU A 27 -1.38 -14.03 -2.77
C LEU A 27 -0.61 -15.23 -3.36
N GLY A 28 0.39 -15.77 -2.66
CA GLY A 28 1.15 -16.96 -3.04
C GLY A 28 2.20 -16.68 -4.13
N SER A 29 2.72 -15.47 -4.19
CA SER A 29 3.83 -15.11 -5.08
C SER A 29 5.07 -14.82 -4.23
N ASP A 30 6.08 -15.68 -4.35
CA ASP A 30 7.39 -15.46 -3.70
C ASP A 30 8.22 -14.49 -4.55
N MET A 31 8.33 -13.25 -4.08
CA MET A 31 9.03 -12.18 -4.79
C MET A 31 10.26 -11.74 -4.00
N THR A 32 11.45 -11.87 -4.59
CA THR A 32 12.68 -11.37 -3.97
C THR A 32 12.67 -9.85 -3.87
N ASP A 33 13.36 -9.29 -2.88
CA ASP A 33 13.47 -7.84 -2.70
C ASP A 33 14.09 -7.18 -3.93
N ALA A 34 15.14 -7.79 -4.51
CA ALA A 34 15.79 -7.29 -5.71
C ALA A 34 14.82 -7.23 -6.91
N TRP A 35 13.98 -8.26 -7.07
CA TRP A 35 13.00 -8.28 -8.15
C TRP A 35 11.88 -7.24 -7.93
N LEU A 36 11.43 -7.08 -6.69
CA LEU A 36 10.42 -6.08 -6.34
C LEU A 36 10.96 -4.66 -6.56
N PHE A 37 12.14 -4.32 -6.04
CA PHE A 37 12.75 -3.01 -6.25
C PHE A 37 13.05 -2.72 -7.73
N GLY A 38 13.60 -3.69 -8.45
CA GLY A 38 13.92 -3.56 -9.87
C GLY A 38 12.67 -3.44 -10.73
N GLY A 39 11.74 -4.36 -10.59
CA GLY A 39 10.53 -4.45 -11.42
C GLY A 39 9.55 -3.30 -11.21
N THR A 40 9.50 -2.72 -10.01
CA THR A 40 8.69 -1.53 -9.70
C THR A 40 9.39 -0.21 -10.06
N GLY A 41 10.64 -0.26 -10.52
CA GLY A 41 11.43 0.93 -10.83
C GLY A 41 12.03 1.64 -9.62
N HIS A 42 11.76 1.21 -8.39
CA HIS A 42 12.30 1.85 -7.18
C HIS A 42 13.83 1.84 -7.11
N ALA A 43 14.48 0.83 -7.70
CA ALA A 43 15.94 0.77 -7.80
C ALA A 43 16.56 1.95 -8.58
N PHE A 44 15.76 2.65 -9.38
CA PHE A 44 16.19 3.74 -10.26
C PHE A 44 15.68 5.11 -9.81
N ILE A 45 14.90 5.18 -8.74
CA ILE A 45 14.37 6.45 -8.23
C ILE A 45 15.40 7.08 -7.29
N MET A 46 15.80 8.30 -7.64
CA MET A 46 16.52 9.19 -6.73
C MET A 46 15.75 10.50 -6.64
N ASN A 47 14.89 10.61 -5.65
CA ASN A 47 14.11 11.82 -5.39
C ASN A 47 14.42 12.33 -3.99
N ILE A 48 15.17 13.42 -3.92
CA ILE A 48 15.58 14.04 -2.67
C ILE A 48 14.98 15.46 -2.65
N PRO A 49 13.84 15.69 -1.98
CA PRO A 49 13.30 17.03 -1.82
C PRO A 49 14.23 17.89 -0.96
N ALA A 50 14.12 19.20 -1.10
CA ALA A 50 14.95 20.17 -0.33
C ALA A 50 14.85 19.96 1.20
N THR A 51 13.72 19.44 1.68
CA THR A 51 13.48 19.10 3.08
C THR A 51 14.05 17.75 3.50
N VAL A 52 14.70 17.02 2.58
CA VAL A 52 15.25 15.67 2.82
C VAL A 52 14.19 14.70 3.40
N CYS A 53 12.97 14.77 2.94
CA CYS A 53 11.89 13.90 3.40
C CYS A 53 12.15 12.44 2.96
N PRO A 54 12.14 11.47 3.87
CA PRO A 54 12.37 10.05 3.52
C PRO A 54 11.27 9.45 2.64
N SER A 55 10.07 10.05 2.59
CA SER A 55 8.98 9.63 1.71
C SER A 55 9.17 10.05 0.25
N GLY A 56 10.21 10.81 -0.06
CA GLY A 56 10.50 11.30 -1.42
C GLY A 56 10.38 10.24 -2.52
N PRO A 57 10.93 9.03 -2.36
CA PRO A 57 10.87 7.99 -3.40
C PRO A 57 9.48 7.52 -3.78
N THR A 58 8.48 7.68 -2.92
CA THR A 58 7.11 7.18 -3.13
C THR A 58 6.05 8.27 -3.23
N ALA A 59 6.41 9.53 -2.99
CA ALA A 59 5.45 10.64 -2.90
C ALA A 59 4.93 11.14 -4.26
N TRP A 60 5.39 10.58 -5.40
CA TRP A 60 5.14 11.11 -6.73
C TRP A 60 5.21 10.02 -7.81
N ARG A 61 4.68 10.31 -9.02
CA ARG A 61 4.59 9.37 -10.16
C ARG A 61 3.79 8.08 -9.86
N LYS A 62 2.75 8.19 -9.05
CA LYS A 62 1.91 7.04 -8.64
C LYS A 62 1.37 6.22 -9.82
N HIS A 63 0.97 6.87 -10.92
CA HIS A 63 0.44 6.19 -12.09
C HIS A 63 1.49 5.30 -12.78
N GLU A 64 2.69 5.82 -13.00
CA GLU A 64 3.79 5.05 -13.63
C GLU A 64 4.20 3.88 -12.73
N PHE A 65 4.31 4.13 -11.43
CA PHE A 65 4.58 3.11 -10.43
C PHE A 65 3.52 2.01 -10.42
N SER A 66 2.23 2.35 -10.43
CA SER A 66 1.14 1.36 -10.47
C SER A 66 1.20 0.49 -11.72
N ASN A 67 1.58 1.06 -12.87
CA ASN A 67 1.78 0.29 -14.11
C ASN A 67 2.92 -0.71 -13.98
N LEU A 68 4.05 -0.30 -13.38
CA LEU A 68 5.19 -1.19 -13.15
C LEU A 68 4.85 -2.30 -12.16
N VAL A 69 4.13 -1.99 -11.09
CA VAL A 69 3.59 -2.98 -10.15
C VAL A 69 2.66 -3.97 -10.87
N GLY A 70 1.81 -3.46 -11.77
CA GLY A 70 0.92 -4.28 -12.60
C GLY A 70 1.66 -5.32 -13.43
N ASN A 71 2.84 -4.97 -13.97
CA ASN A 71 3.67 -5.89 -14.72
C ASN A 71 4.17 -7.09 -13.88
N LEU A 72 4.24 -6.93 -12.56
CA LEU A 72 4.66 -7.99 -11.64
C LEU A 72 3.54 -8.98 -11.28
N GLY A 73 2.33 -8.77 -11.76
CA GLY A 73 1.22 -9.71 -11.59
C GLY A 73 0.21 -9.36 -10.49
N ILE A 74 0.12 -8.09 -10.12
CA ILE A 74 -0.98 -7.57 -9.29
C ILE A 74 -1.54 -6.27 -9.85
N VAL A 75 -2.82 -6.04 -9.61
CA VAL A 75 -3.48 -4.76 -9.88
C VAL A 75 -3.85 -4.12 -8.55
N THR A 76 -3.59 -2.84 -8.42
CA THR A 76 -4.00 -2.04 -7.27
C THR A 76 -5.10 -1.07 -7.66
N ASP A 77 -6.24 -1.13 -6.96
CA ASP A 77 -7.30 -0.13 -7.02
C ASP A 77 -7.23 0.74 -5.76
N GLY A 78 -7.47 2.03 -5.85
CA GLY A 78 -7.27 2.96 -4.74
C GLY A 78 -8.45 3.87 -4.46
N ILE A 79 -8.62 4.24 -3.19
CA ILE A 79 -9.50 5.33 -2.75
C ILE A 79 -8.62 6.44 -2.21
N PHE A 80 -8.86 7.65 -2.70
CA PHE A 80 -8.10 8.85 -2.33
C PHE A 80 -9.05 9.97 -1.93
N SER A 81 -8.73 10.67 -0.84
CA SER A 81 -9.42 11.87 -0.42
C SER A 81 -8.49 12.76 0.42
N HIS A 82 -8.96 13.94 0.77
CA HIS A 82 -8.25 14.84 1.67
C HIS A 82 -9.27 15.50 2.62
N LYS A 83 -8.90 15.65 3.89
CA LYS A 83 -9.80 16.18 4.96
C LYS A 83 -10.42 17.54 4.67
N SER A 84 -9.85 18.33 3.74
CA SER A 84 -10.42 19.61 3.32
C SER A 84 -11.58 19.50 2.34
N LEU A 85 -11.84 18.32 1.78
CA LEU A 85 -12.93 18.10 0.82
C LEU A 85 -14.27 17.97 1.55
N LYS A 86 -15.32 18.52 0.95
CA LYS A 86 -16.67 18.55 1.56
C LYS A 86 -17.29 17.17 1.78
N ASP A 87 -16.90 16.19 0.98
CA ASP A 87 -17.40 14.82 1.01
C ASP A 87 -16.46 13.85 1.75
N PHE A 88 -15.44 14.39 2.44
CA PHE A 88 -14.42 13.58 3.10
C PHE A 88 -15.01 12.51 4.03
N ASP A 89 -15.92 12.89 4.92
CA ASP A 89 -16.53 11.96 5.88
C ASP A 89 -17.26 10.80 5.19
N LYS A 90 -17.92 11.09 4.08
CA LYS A 90 -18.59 10.07 3.27
C LYS A 90 -17.59 9.14 2.58
N VAL A 91 -16.50 9.68 2.04
CA VAL A 91 -15.42 8.88 1.44
C VAL A 91 -14.75 8.01 2.50
N GLN A 92 -14.51 8.54 3.71
CA GLN A 92 -13.93 7.80 4.83
C GLN A 92 -14.80 6.61 5.24
N GLU A 93 -16.11 6.81 5.38
CA GLU A 93 -17.06 5.74 5.71
C GLU A 93 -17.15 4.69 4.58
N ASN A 94 -17.22 5.13 3.32
CA ASN A 94 -17.23 4.25 2.17
C ASN A 94 -15.93 3.42 2.09
N SER A 95 -14.78 4.03 2.38
CA SER A 95 -13.49 3.33 2.45
C SER A 95 -13.50 2.25 3.51
N PHE A 96 -14.03 2.55 4.69
CA PHE A 96 -14.17 1.57 5.77
C PHE A 96 -15.03 0.38 5.34
N ASN A 97 -16.17 0.64 4.72
CA ASN A 97 -17.06 -0.42 4.24
C ASN A 97 -16.40 -1.26 3.13
N LYS A 98 -15.66 -0.64 2.21
CA LYS A 98 -14.93 -1.36 1.15
C LYS A 98 -13.78 -2.21 1.73
N ILE A 99 -13.06 -1.72 2.75
CA ILE A 99 -12.02 -2.47 3.46
C ILE A 99 -12.62 -3.71 4.12
N LYS A 100 -13.75 -3.57 4.84
CA LYS A 100 -14.45 -4.71 5.44
C LYS A 100 -14.81 -5.77 4.40
N GLN A 101 -15.41 -5.34 3.29
CA GLN A 101 -15.75 -6.25 2.19
C GLN A 101 -14.51 -6.93 1.59
N SER A 102 -13.40 -6.21 1.46
CA SER A 102 -12.14 -6.77 0.95
C SER A 102 -11.61 -7.85 1.88
N ILE A 103 -11.53 -7.57 3.19
CA ILE A 103 -11.08 -8.54 4.20
C ILE A 103 -12.01 -9.75 4.23
N ASP A 104 -13.33 -9.54 4.12
CA ASP A 104 -14.32 -10.61 4.06
C ASP A 104 -14.14 -11.56 2.88
N ASN A 105 -13.65 -11.03 1.77
CA ASN A 105 -13.38 -11.78 0.54
C ASN A 105 -11.92 -12.24 0.41
N GLY A 106 -11.08 -12.04 1.43
CA GLY A 106 -9.66 -12.40 1.37
C GLY A 106 -8.84 -11.54 0.41
N ILE A 107 -9.30 -10.32 0.11
CA ILE A 107 -8.58 -9.38 -0.77
C ILE A 107 -7.68 -8.51 0.11
N PRO A 108 -6.34 -8.60 -0.05
CA PRO A 108 -5.42 -7.79 0.73
C PRO A 108 -5.57 -6.30 0.44
N CYS A 109 -5.42 -5.49 1.49
CA CYS A 109 -5.46 -4.04 1.39
C CYS A 109 -4.41 -3.38 2.29
N PHE A 110 -4.02 -2.16 1.93
CA PHE A 110 -3.08 -1.37 2.70
C PHE A 110 -3.42 0.12 2.58
N GLY A 111 -2.93 0.92 3.51
CA GLY A 111 -3.22 2.36 3.54
C GLY A 111 -2.05 3.19 4.03
N TRP A 112 -2.16 4.50 3.78
CA TRP A 112 -1.25 5.52 4.23
C TRP A 112 -1.63 6.01 5.63
N GLU A 113 -0.61 6.20 6.48
CA GLU A 113 -0.73 6.92 7.76
C GLU A 113 -1.81 6.33 8.70
N LEU A 114 -1.75 5.01 8.90
CA LEU A 114 -2.64 4.33 9.84
C LEU A 114 -2.30 4.69 11.30
N ASP A 115 -1.03 4.95 11.61
CA ASP A 115 -0.50 5.48 12.89
C ASP A 115 0.64 6.47 12.67
N LEU A 116 1.52 6.19 11.70
CA LEU A 116 2.69 6.97 11.33
C LEU A 116 2.55 7.43 9.88
N PRO A 117 3.29 8.48 9.43
CA PRO A 117 3.32 8.88 8.03
C PRO A 117 4.09 7.87 7.15
N GLU A 118 3.63 6.64 7.17
CA GLU A 118 4.13 5.46 6.49
C GLU A 118 2.96 4.58 6.02
N TYR A 119 3.23 3.67 5.06
CA TYR A 119 2.24 2.69 4.65
C TYR A 119 2.21 1.48 5.58
N GLY A 120 1.01 0.99 5.85
CA GLY A 120 0.76 -0.23 6.62
C GLY A 120 -0.27 -1.13 5.93
N VAL A 121 -0.13 -2.43 6.13
CA VAL A 121 -1.08 -3.44 5.66
C VAL A 121 -2.25 -3.50 6.62
N ILE A 122 -3.47 -3.35 6.11
CA ILE A 122 -4.70 -3.52 6.88
C ILE A 122 -5.09 -4.99 6.78
N ASN A 123 -5.00 -5.70 7.89
CA ASN A 123 -5.22 -7.15 7.92
C ASN A 123 -6.46 -7.57 8.73
N GLY A 124 -7.18 -6.61 9.32
CA GLY A 124 -8.39 -6.92 10.06
C GLY A 124 -9.24 -5.70 10.35
N TYR A 125 -10.44 -5.96 10.88
CA TYR A 125 -11.36 -4.91 11.30
C TYR A 125 -12.28 -5.38 12.44
N ASP A 126 -12.87 -4.43 13.16
CA ASP A 126 -14.06 -4.57 13.97
C ASP A 126 -15.12 -3.52 13.58
N ASP A 127 -16.09 -3.25 14.42
CA ASP A 127 -17.14 -2.28 14.13
C ASP A 127 -16.66 -0.82 14.16
N ASN A 128 -15.49 -0.56 14.72
CA ASN A 128 -14.99 0.79 14.98
C ASN A 128 -13.69 1.14 14.25
N GLY A 129 -12.94 0.16 13.75
CA GLY A 129 -11.64 0.46 13.12
C GLY A 129 -10.93 -0.73 12.48
N TYR A 130 -9.65 -0.50 12.23
CA TYR A 130 -8.76 -1.39 11.51
C TYR A 130 -7.70 -1.98 12.42
N PHE A 131 -7.41 -3.27 12.22
CA PHE A 131 -6.15 -3.88 12.66
C PHE A 131 -5.17 -3.82 11.51
N PHE A 132 -3.91 -3.47 11.79
CA PHE A 132 -2.90 -3.30 10.76
C PHE A 132 -1.52 -3.75 11.25
N SER A 133 -0.59 -3.88 10.30
CA SER A 133 0.83 -4.04 10.54
C SER A 133 1.63 -3.09 9.66
N GLY A 134 2.71 -2.53 10.19
CA GLY A 134 3.55 -1.52 9.54
C GLY A 134 4.95 -1.47 10.13
N PRO A 135 5.77 -0.46 9.78
CA PRO A 135 7.18 -0.39 10.16
C PRO A 135 7.49 -0.41 11.66
N ARG A 136 6.53 -0.02 12.51
CA ARG A 136 6.67 -0.01 13.97
C ARG A 136 5.62 -0.82 14.69
N SER A 137 4.90 -1.65 13.94
CA SER A 137 3.86 -2.47 14.53
C SER A 137 4.37 -3.46 15.56
N LYS A 138 3.57 -3.64 16.60
CA LYS A 138 3.78 -4.65 17.65
C LYS A 138 3.36 -6.04 17.13
N PRO A 139 3.83 -7.14 17.77
CA PRO A 139 3.51 -8.50 17.32
C PRO A 139 2.00 -8.80 17.23
N ASP A 140 1.17 -8.18 18.08
CA ASP A 140 -0.27 -8.41 18.15
C ASP A 140 -1.11 -7.52 17.22
N ASN A 141 -0.47 -6.82 16.29
CA ASN A 141 -0.98 -5.77 15.44
C ASN A 141 -1.39 -4.49 16.20
N ASP A 142 -1.32 -3.40 15.48
CA ASP A 142 -1.81 -2.12 15.95
C ASP A 142 -3.26 -1.90 15.50
N TYR A 143 -3.91 -0.94 16.11
CA TYR A 143 -5.31 -0.62 15.85
C TYR A 143 -5.50 0.87 15.63
N THR A 144 -6.30 1.23 14.63
CA THR A 144 -6.68 2.61 14.35
C THR A 144 -8.20 2.72 14.16
N PRO A 145 -8.90 3.59 14.90
CA PRO A 145 -10.30 3.89 14.62
C PRO A 145 -10.49 4.40 13.20
N TYR A 146 -11.49 3.89 12.46
CA TYR A 146 -11.65 4.24 11.04
C TYR A 146 -11.84 5.75 10.81
N LYS A 147 -12.43 6.44 11.79
CA LYS A 147 -12.62 7.91 11.74
C LYS A 147 -11.33 8.72 11.91
N GLN A 148 -10.23 8.08 12.31
CA GLN A 148 -8.91 8.75 12.39
C GLN A 148 -8.15 8.69 11.07
N LEU A 149 -8.47 7.74 10.18
CA LEU A 149 -7.80 7.64 8.88
C LEU A 149 -8.00 8.91 8.06
N GLY A 150 -6.90 9.56 7.69
CA GLY A 150 -6.91 10.83 6.97
C GLY A 150 -7.21 12.07 7.81
N GLN A 151 -7.33 11.95 9.16
CA GLN A 151 -7.52 13.10 10.07
C GLN A 151 -6.21 13.62 10.68
N THR A 152 -5.09 13.14 10.20
CA THR A 152 -3.75 13.56 10.62
C THR A 152 -3.42 15.00 10.18
N GLU A 153 -2.24 15.49 10.51
CA GLU A 153 -1.79 16.83 10.07
C GLU A 153 -1.76 16.93 8.54
N ILE A 154 -1.25 15.90 7.86
CA ILE A 154 -1.20 15.83 6.38
C ILE A 154 -2.61 15.76 5.80
N GLY A 155 -3.53 15.03 6.41
CA GLY A 155 -4.93 14.99 6.04
C GLY A 155 -5.27 14.18 4.80
N ILE A 156 -4.41 13.28 4.39
CA ILE A 156 -4.60 12.40 3.22
C ILE A 156 -5.24 11.09 3.67
N LEU A 157 -6.36 10.73 3.05
CA LEU A 157 -6.92 9.39 3.06
C LEU A 157 -6.47 8.68 1.79
N GLU A 158 -5.73 7.60 1.95
CA GLU A 158 -5.21 6.82 0.83
C GLU A 158 -5.23 5.33 1.20
N VAL A 159 -5.99 4.53 0.47
CA VAL A 159 -6.15 3.08 0.67
C VAL A 159 -6.08 2.37 -0.66
N TYR A 160 -5.44 1.22 -0.69
CA TYR A 160 -5.30 0.36 -1.87
C TYR A 160 -5.85 -1.03 -1.61
N PHE A 161 -6.46 -1.61 -2.63
CA PHE A 161 -6.97 -2.98 -2.70
C PHE A 161 -6.18 -3.73 -3.76
N VAL A 162 -5.68 -4.91 -3.42
CA VAL A 162 -4.74 -5.64 -4.26
C VAL A 162 -5.37 -6.92 -4.80
N GLN A 163 -5.33 -7.09 -6.11
CA GLN A 163 -5.84 -8.29 -6.77
C GLN A 163 -4.77 -8.92 -7.65
N ARG A 164 -4.82 -10.24 -7.79
CA ARG A 164 -3.96 -10.96 -8.73
C ARG A 164 -4.28 -10.58 -10.17
N SER A 165 -3.22 -10.46 -10.96
CA SER A 165 -3.27 -10.43 -12.41
C SER A 165 -2.20 -11.35 -13.00
N ALA A 166 -2.18 -11.50 -14.31
CA ALA A 166 -1.09 -12.23 -14.96
C ALA A 166 0.17 -11.36 -15.02
N PRO A 167 1.34 -11.85 -14.54
CA PRO A 167 2.58 -11.11 -14.70
C PRO A 167 3.00 -11.07 -16.17
N MET A 168 3.72 -10.03 -16.55
CA MET A 168 4.41 -9.98 -17.83
C MET A 168 5.61 -10.95 -17.84
N ALA A 169 6.14 -11.25 -19.01
CA ALA A 169 7.40 -11.99 -19.12
C ALA A 169 8.55 -11.18 -18.50
N ASP A 170 9.48 -11.83 -17.80
CA ASP A 170 10.60 -11.20 -17.09
C ASP A 170 11.37 -10.19 -17.94
N LYS A 171 11.62 -10.54 -19.21
CA LYS A 171 12.28 -9.66 -20.19
C LYS A 171 11.54 -8.34 -20.38
N ASP A 172 10.22 -8.37 -20.39
CA ASP A 172 9.40 -7.18 -20.63
C ASP A 172 9.24 -6.35 -19.34
N ILE A 173 9.20 -7.00 -18.16
CA ILE A 173 9.31 -6.33 -16.86
C ILE A 173 10.61 -5.53 -16.79
N VAL A 174 11.75 -6.16 -17.09
CA VAL A 174 13.06 -5.50 -17.08
C VAL A 174 13.11 -4.34 -18.06
N LYS A 175 12.60 -4.52 -19.30
CA LYS A 175 12.54 -3.43 -20.28
C LYS A 175 11.69 -2.25 -19.80
N ALA A 176 10.53 -2.53 -19.20
CA ALA A 176 9.65 -1.48 -18.67
C ALA A 176 10.32 -0.70 -17.55
N ALA A 177 11.00 -1.40 -16.63
CA ALA A 177 11.74 -0.78 -15.53
C ALA A 177 12.91 0.11 -16.05
N PHE A 178 13.69 -0.35 -17.03
CA PHE A 178 14.74 0.47 -17.63
C PHE A 178 14.20 1.66 -18.41
N LYS A 179 13.07 1.50 -19.12
CA LYS A 179 12.42 2.63 -19.79
C LYS A 179 11.94 3.69 -18.80
N PHE A 180 11.54 3.28 -17.60
CA PHE A 180 11.18 4.20 -16.52
C PHE A 180 12.40 4.94 -15.96
N ALA A 181 13.58 4.28 -15.95
CA ALA A 181 14.85 4.82 -15.41
C ALA A 181 15.49 5.89 -16.31
N THR A 182 15.10 5.99 -17.59
CA THR A 182 15.63 6.93 -18.60
C THR A 182 14.65 8.05 -18.90
#